data_652da7a1f87cb712ad53e92d2a22e18b
#
_entry.id   652da7a1f87cb712ad53e92d2a22e18b
#
_cell.length_a   1.000
_cell.length_b   1.000
_cell.length_c   1.000
_cell.angle_alpha   90.00
_cell.angle_beta   90.00
_cell.angle_gamma   90.00
#
_symmetry.space_group_name_H-M   'P 1'
#
loop_
_entity.id
_entity.type
_entity.pdbx_description
1 polymer ?
#
loop_
_entity_poly.entity_id
_entity_poly.type
_entity_poly.pdbx_seq_one_letter_code
_entity_poly.pdbx_strand_id
1 'polypeptide(L)'
;MSATFTKGERLSSFKEIQALMKKGDTFFHYPFKVVWLQTEKPENNLQEPEKQNAIIVSVPKRNFKRAVKRNLLKRRIREAYRLNKELLVPQEGKVAHVLFVYVSKEIMEFSSIEKKVKDILVSVTDGKTKDSKKNEQGQH
;
A
#
# COMPACT_ATOMS: atom_id res chain seq x y z
N MET A 1 -19.01 -3.12 -12.93
CA MET A 1 -17.63 -3.58 -12.97
C MET A 1 -17.24 -4.13 -11.61
N SER A 2 -16.71 -5.33 -11.60
CA SER A 2 -16.38 -5.95 -10.34
C SER A 2 -15.04 -5.46 -9.80
N ALA A 3 -14.94 -5.37 -8.49
CA ALA A 3 -13.69 -5.02 -7.85
C ALA A 3 -12.82 -6.26 -7.76
N THR A 4 -11.76 -6.30 -8.52
CA THR A 4 -10.84 -7.42 -8.50
C THR A 4 -9.42 -6.92 -8.23
N PHE A 5 -8.62 -7.80 -7.65
CA PHE A 5 -7.22 -7.52 -7.43
C PHE A 5 -6.45 -8.24 -8.53
N THR A 6 -6.11 -7.50 -9.57
CA THR A 6 -5.48 -8.07 -10.74
C THR A 6 -3.98 -8.18 -10.55
N LYS A 7 -3.36 -8.94 -11.46
CA LYS A 7 -1.92 -9.12 -11.43
C LYS A 7 -1.19 -7.78 -11.58
N GLY A 8 -1.75 -6.86 -12.34
CA GLY A 8 -1.14 -5.56 -12.54
C GLY A 8 -1.18 -4.67 -11.31
N GLU A 9 -2.05 -4.98 -10.36
CA GLU A 9 -2.15 -4.21 -9.13
C GLU A 9 -1.21 -4.75 -8.05
N ARG A 10 -0.56 -5.86 -8.32
CA ARG A 10 0.41 -6.44 -7.40
C ARG A 10 1.80 -6.02 -7.86
N LEU A 11 2.46 -5.22 -7.03
CA LEU A 11 3.77 -4.72 -7.40
C LEU A 11 4.80 -5.82 -7.24
N SER A 12 5.43 -6.20 -8.34
CA SER A 12 6.38 -7.30 -8.31
C SER A 12 7.68 -6.97 -9.03
N SER A 13 7.75 -5.86 -9.73
CA SER A 13 8.96 -5.47 -10.43
C SER A 13 10.02 -5.07 -9.41
N PHE A 14 11.18 -5.71 -9.51
CA PHE A 14 12.29 -5.41 -8.61
C PHE A 14 12.69 -3.94 -8.69
N LYS A 15 12.70 -3.41 -9.90
CA LYS A 15 13.07 -2.04 -10.15
C LYS A 15 12.12 -1.06 -9.47
N GLU A 16 10.83 -1.35 -9.59
CA GLU A 16 9.81 -0.50 -8.98
C GLU A 16 9.82 -0.59 -7.47
N ILE A 17 10.07 -1.77 -6.95
CA ILE A 17 10.15 -1.96 -5.52
C ILE A 17 11.34 -1.19 -4.96
N GLN A 18 12.48 -1.25 -5.66
CA GLN A 18 13.64 -0.49 -5.23
C GLN A 18 13.39 1.01 -5.24
N ALA A 19 12.72 1.50 -6.28
CA ALA A 19 12.39 2.91 -6.36
C ALA A 19 11.50 3.32 -5.20
N LEU A 20 10.53 2.48 -4.87
CA LEU A 20 9.62 2.74 -3.78
C LEU A 20 10.38 2.84 -2.46
N MET A 21 11.31 1.91 -2.23
CA MET A 21 12.06 1.90 -0.99
C MET A 21 13.02 3.08 -0.87
N LYS A 22 13.56 3.54 -2.00
CA LYS A 22 14.53 4.63 -1.98
C LYS A 22 13.88 6.00 -1.96
N LYS A 23 12.80 6.17 -2.71
CA LYS A 23 12.22 7.49 -2.93
C LYS A 23 10.88 7.68 -2.27
N GLY A 24 10.30 6.63 -1.73
CA GLY A 24 8.97 6.71 -1.16
C GLY A 24 8.95 7.45 0.16
N ASP A 25 7.80 8.00 0.47
CA ASP A 25 7.55 8.61 1.77
C ASP A 25 7.04 7.53 2.72
N THR A 26 7.41 7.65 3.98
CA THR A 26 7.07 6.67 5.00
C THR A 26 6.24 7.31 6.10
N PHE A 27 5.22 6.60 6.55
CA PHE A 27 4.46 7.03 7.72
C PHE A 27 3.90 5.81 8.42
N PHE A 28 3.44 6.04 9.66
CA PHE A 28 2.84 4.97 10.45
C PHE A 28 1.36 5.21 10.61
N HIS A 29 0.61 4.13 10.49
CA HIS A 29 -0.80 4.12 10.82
C HIS A 29 -1.10 2.73 11.36
N TYR A 30 -0.96 2.58 12.68
CA TYR A 30 -1.03 1.26 13.30
C TYR A 30 -2.25 0.50 12.79
N PRO A 31 -2.13 -0.74 12.42
CA PRO A 31 -0.99 -1.64 12.58
C PRO A 31 0.00 -1.64 11.42
N PHE A 32 0.03 -0.59 10.63
CA PHE A 32 0.83 -0.54 9.42
C PHE A 32 1.94 0.49 9.48
N LYS A 33 3.07 0.10 8.92
CA LYS A 33 4.06 1.04 8.43
C LYS A 33 3.84 1.13 6.93
N VAL A 34 3.74 2.34 6.40
CA VAL A 34 3.39 2.53 5.00
C VAL A 34 4.51 3.27 4.29
N VAL A 35 4.90 2.76 3.14
CA VAL A 35 5.82 3.46 2.24
C VAL A 35 5.09 3.63 0.93
N TRP A 36 5.06 4.86 0.42
CA TRP A 36 4.30 5.11 -0.80
C TRP A 36 5.07 6.05 -1.73
N LEU A 37 4.77 5.96 -3.01
CA LEU A 37 5.40 6.77 -4.03
C LEU A 37 4.44 6.93 -5.19
N GLN A 38 4.30 8.15 -5.69
CA GLN A 38 3.58 8.38 -6.94
C GLN A 38 4.61 8.54 -8.05
N THR A 39 4.47 7.75 -9.08
CA THR A 39 5.38 7.79 -10.22
C THR A 39 4.61 8.18 -11.45
N GLU A 40 5.33 8.68 -12.43
CA GLU A 40 4.69 9.08 -13.67
C GLU A 40 4.20 7.88 -14.44
N LYS A 41 2.99 8.02 -14.95
CA LYS A 41 2.42 7.02 -15.82
C LYS A 41 3.12 7.13 -17.17
N PRO A 42 3.64 6.04 -17.73
CA PRO A 42 4.32 6.14 -19.01
C PRO A 42 3.33 6.56 -20.08
N GLU A 43 3.84 7.31 -21.04
CA GLU A 43 3.02 7.70 -22.15
C GLU A 43 2.67 6.50 -22.99
N ASN A 44 1.70 6.69 -23.85
CA ASN A 44 1.17 5.63 -24.66
C ASN A 44 2.27 4.80 -25.28
N ASN A 45 2.38 3.61 -24.81
CA ASN A 45 3.23 2.63 -25.43
C ASN A 45 2.36 1.44 -25.76
N LEU A 46 2.07 1.28 -27.02
CA LEU A 46 1.11 0.27 -27.45
C LEU A 46 1.57 -1.13 -27.12
N GLN A 47 2.85 -1.28 -26.83
CA GLN A 47 3.40 -2.62 -26.60
C GLN A 47 3.44 -2.99 -25.13
N GLU A 48 3.11 -2.05 -24.24
CA GLU A 48 3.16 -2.34 -22.84
C GLU A 48 1.79 -2.11 -22.21
N PRO A 49 1.46 -2.93 -21.22
CA PRO A 49 0.20 -2.72 -20.53
C PRO A 49 0.23 -1.39 -19.80
N GLU A 50 -0.93 -0.80 -19.68
CA GLU A 50 -1.07 0.45 -18.96
C GLU A 50 -0.70 0.23 -17.50
N LYS A 51 0.12 1.12 -16.96
CA LYS A 51 0.46 1.03 -15.54
C LYS A 51 -0.74 1.46 -14.72
N GLN A 52 -0.89 0.82 -13.58
CA GLN A 52 -1.98 1.14 -12.67
C GLN A 52 -1.43 1.15 -11.26
N ASN A 53 -2.24 1.65 -10.33
CA ASN A 53 -1.87 1.63 -8.93
C ASN A 53 -1.55 0.20 -8.51
N ALA A 54 -0.53 0.05 -7.69
CA ALA A 54 -0.11 -1.28 -7.27
C ALA A 54 0.32 -1.27 -5.82
N ILE A 55 0.18 -2.41 -5.15
CA ILE A 55 0.54 -2.51 -3.75
C ILE A 55 1.44 -3.71 -3.51
N ILE A 56 2.20 -3.62 -2.43
CA ILE A 56 2.94 -4.73 -1.86
C ILE A 56 2.46 -4.90 -0.43
N VAL A 57 2.27 -6.14 -0.02
CA VAL A 57 1.87 -6.44 1.35
C VAL A 57 2.95 -7.28 1.99
N SER A 58 3.46 -6.82 3.13
CA SER A 58 4.50 -7.53 3.86
C SER A 58 4.03 -7.81 5.27
N VAL A 59 4.08 -9.08 5.67
CA VAL A 59 3.83 -9.50 7.05
C VAL A 59 5.10 -10.17 7.52
N PRO A 60 5.90 -9.49 8.37
CA PRO A 60 7.23 -10.00 8.72
C PRO A 60 7.18 -11.34 9.43
N LYS A 61 8.11 -12.20 9.07
CA LYS A 61 8.20 -13.53 9.64
C LYS A 61 8.49 -13.48 11.14
N ARG A 62 9.20 -12.46 11.58
CA ARG A 62 9.55 -12.37 13.00
C ARG A 62 8.33 -12.19 13.89
N ASN A 63 7.24 -11.64 13.35
CA ASN A 63 6.01 -11.45 14.12
C ASN A 63 5.08 -12.64 14.04
N PHE A 64 5.15 -13.40 12.95
CA PHE A 64 4.27 -14.56 12.74
C PHE A 64 5.07 -15.65 12.06
N LYS A 65 5.58 -16.58 12.85
CA LYS A 65 6.44 -17.60 12.30
C LYS A 65 5.72 -18.57 11.38
N ARG A 66 4.44 -18.80 11.63
CA ARG A 66 3.69 -19.71 10.80
C ARG A 66 3.21 -19.03 9.54
N ALA A 67 3.51 -19.66 8.40
CA ALA A 67 3.11 -19.10 7.11
C ALA A 67 1.59 -18.95 6.99
N VAL A 68 0.84 -19.86 7.62
CA VAL A 68 -0.62 -19.80 7.56
C VAL A 68 -1.13 -18.48 8.09
N LYS A 69 -0.57 -18.02 9.20
CA LYS A 69 -1.01 -16.76 9.81
C LYS A 69 -0.60 -15.56 8.96
N ARG A 70 0.61 -15.60 8.41
CA ARG A 70 1.04 -14.52 7.53
C ARG A 70 0.15 -14.44 6.29
N ASN A 71 -0.17 -15.58 5.72
CA ASN A 71 -1.00 -15.62 4.52
C ASN A 71 -2.42 -15.13 4.81
N LEU A 72 -2.95 -15.46 5.99
CA LEU A 72 -4.25 -14.96 6.39
C LEU A 72 -4.29 -13.45 6.44
N LEU A 73 -3.27 -12.85 7.05
CA LEU A 73 -3.19 -11.39 7.15
C LEU A 73 -2.99 -10.76 5.80
N LYS A 74 -2.12 -11.33 4.97
CA LYS A 74 -1.92 -10.81 3.61
C LYS A 74 -3.22 -10.83 2.83
N ARG A 75 -3.98 -11.90 2.97
CA ARG A 75 -5.26 -12.02 2.26
C ARG A 75 -6.23 -10.96 2.72
N ARG A 76 -6.31 -10.72 4.03
CA ARG A 76 -7.21 -9.69 4.56
C ARG A 76 -6.82 -8.30 4.08
N ILE A 77 -5.52 -8.01 4.04
CA ILE A 77 -5.05 -6.72 3.59
C ILE A 77 -5.34 -6.52 2.10
N ARG A 78 -5.06 -7.54 1.30
CA ARG A 78 -5.34 -7.45 -0.13
C ARG A 78 -6.82 -7.30 -0.42
N GLU A 79 -7.64 -8.00 0.36
CA GLU A 79 -9.09 -7.90 0.18
C GLU A 79 -9.58 -6.51 0.57
N ALA A 80 -9.04 -5.95 1.64
CA ALA A 80 -9.39 -4.59 2.04
C ALA A 80 -9.04 -3.60 0.95
N TYR A 81 -7.88 -3.77 0.32
CA TYR A 81 -7.51 -2.92 -0.79
C TYR A 81 -8.43 -3.13 -1.98
N ARG A 82 -8.70 -4.39 -2.31
CA ARG A 82 -9.55 -4.70 -3.46
C ARG A 82 -10.91 -4.02 -3.36
N LEU A 83 -11.49 -4.05 -2.17
CA LEU A 83 -12.82 -3.49 -1.96
C LEU A 83 -12.82 -1.96 -1.92
N ASN A 84 -11.68 -1.35 -1.67
CA ASN A 84 -11.61 0.10 -1.46
C ASN A 84 -10.60 0.78 -2.36
N LYS A 85 -10.15 0.13 -3.41
CA LYS A 85 -9.07 0.67 -4.22
C LYS A 85 -9.43 1.95 -4.95
N GLU A 86 -10.71 2.23 -5.11
CA GLU A 86 -11.11 3.49 -5.73
C GLU A 86 -10.79 4.70 -4.87
N LEU A 87 -10.51 4.49 -3.59
CA LEU A 87 -10.09 5.59 -2.72
C LEU A 87 -8.66 6.05 -3.00
N LEU A 88 -7.89 5.25 -3.71
CA LEU A 88 -6.51 5.59 -4.04
C LEU A 88 -6.50 6.30 -5.39
N VAL A 89 -6.51 7.62 -5.34
CA VAL A 89 -6.59 8.45 -6.54
C VAL A 89 -5.31 9.28 -6.62
N PRO A 90 -4.34 8.85 -7.42
CA PRO A 90 -3.09 9.62 -7.55
C PRO A 90 -3.32 10.87 -8.38
N GLN A 91 -2.31 11.72 -8.43
CA GLN A 91 -2.36 12.91 -9.25
C GLN A 91 -2.49 12.49 -10.71
N GLU A 92 -3.07 13.40 -11.48
CA GLU A 92 -3.29 13.13 -12.90
C GLU A 92 -1.96 12.81 -13.58
N GLY A 93 -1.97 11.74 -14.38
CA GLY A 93 -0.78 11.32 -15.07
C GLY A 93 0.18 10.50 -14.24
N LYS A 94 -0.21 10.13 -13.02
CA LYS A 94 0.64 9.36 -12.13
C LYS A 94 -0.07 8.13 -11.63
N VAL A 95 0.71 7.17 -11.17
CA VAL A 95 0.19 5.99 -10.48
C VAL A 95 0.83 5.92 -9.11
N ALA A 96 0.14 5.32 -8.16
CA ALA A 96 0.63 5.20 -6.80
C ALA A 96 1.08 3.77 -6.53
N HIS A 97 2.24 3.65 -5.91
CA HIS A 97 2.74 2.37 -5.43
C HIS A 97 2.79 2.45 -3.91
N VAL A 98 2.23 1.47 -3.23
CA VAL A 98 2.11 1.51 -1.77
C VAL A 98 2.56 0.20 -1.19
N LEU A 99 3.44 0.29 -0.19
CA LEU A 99 3.88 -0.87 0.58
C LEU A 99 3.22 -0.82 1.94
N PHE A 100 2.47 -1.88 2.27
CA PHE A 100 1.88 -2.05 3.60
C PHE A 100 2.71 -3.05 4.37
N VAL A 101 3.33 -2.63 5.46
CA VAL A 101 4.06 -3.53 6.35
C VAL A 101 3.26 -3.66 7.63
N TYR A 102 2.84 -4.89 7.91
CA TYR A 102 2.04 -5.16 9.11
C TYR A 102 2.98 -5.29 10.30
N VAL A 103 2.91 -4.33 11.23
CA VAL A 103 3.87 -4.30 12.35
C VAL A 103 3.29 -4.80 13.66
N SER A 104 2.00 -5.11 13.70
CA SER A 104 1.40 -5.67 14.91
C SER A 104 1.77 -7.14 15.06
N LYS A 105 1.84 -7.59 16.29
CA LYS A 105 2.05 -9.02 16.60
C LYS A 105 0.75 -9.77 16.79
N GLU A 106 -0.37 -9.08 16.66
CA GLU A 106 -1.70 -9.66 16.83
C GLU A 106 -2.39 -9.77 15.50
N ILE A 107 -3.28 -10.75 15.39
CA ILE A 107 -4.06 -10.94 14.18
C ILE A 107 -5.34 -10.13 14.34
N MET A 108 -5.46 -9.06 13.58
CA MET A 108 -6.62 -8.18 13.65
C MET A 108 -7.73 -8.69 12.74
N GLU A 109 -8.96 -8.41 13.12
CA GLU A 109 -10.12 -8.76 12.32
C GLU A 109 -10.10 -7.99 11.01
N PHE A 110 -10.78 -8.56 10.02
CA PHE A 110 -10.84 -7.93 8.70
C PHE A 110 -11.41 -6.52 8.78
N SER A 111 -12.48 -6.31 9.56
CA SER A 111 -13.10 -4.98 9.62
C SER A 111 -12.14 -3.93 10.17
N SER A 112 -11.32 -4.30 11.15
CA SER A 112 -10.32 -3.37 11.69
C SER A 112 -9.25 -3.07 10.66
N ILE A 113 -8.80 -4.10 9.95
CA ILE A 113 -7.79 -3.93 8.92
C ILE A 113 -8.34 -3.06 7.79
N GLU A 114 -9.58 -3.32 7.38
CA GLU A 114 -10.18 -2.55 6.29
C GLU A 114 -10.27 -1.08 6.63
N LYS A 115 -10.67 -0.77 7.86
CA LYS A 115 -10.79 0.61 8.27
C LYS A 115 -9.44 1.33 8.16
N LYS A 116 -8.38 0.67 8.59
CA LYS A 116 -7.05 1.27 8.52
C LYS A 116 -6.55 1.41 7.09
N VAL A 117 -6.82 0.41 6.27
CA VAL A 117 -6.44 0.48 4.86
C VAL A 117 -7.14 1.64 4.18
N LYS A 118 -8.43 1.83 4.46
CA LYS A 118 -9.17 2.96 3.87
C LYS A 118 -8.53 4.29 4.27
N ASP A 119 -8.20 4.45 5.55
CA ASP A 119 -7.57 5.67 6.01
C ASP A 119 -6.24 5.91 5.30
N ILE A 120 -5.48 4.84 5.11
CA ILE A 120 -4.19 4.95 4.45
C ILE A 120 -4.35 5.35 2.98
N LEU A 121 -5.30 4.75 2.28
CA LEU A 121 -5.50 5.08 0.87
C LEU A 121 -5.88 6.55 0.69
N VAL A 122 -6.73 7.05 1.57
CA VAL A 122 -7.12 8.46 1.53
C VAL A 122 -5.91 9.36 1.83
N SER A 123 -5.11 8.97 2.82
CA SER A 123 -3.93 9.76 3.17
C SER A 123 -2.93 9.84 2.02
N VAL A 124 -2.70 8.71 1.34
CA VAL A 124 -1.79 8.69 0.21
C VAL A 124 -2.32 9.57 -0.90
N THR A 125 -3.62 9.51 -1.15
CA THR A 125 -4.25 10.33 -2.16
C THR A 125 -4.05 11.81 -1.89
N ASP A 126 -4.19 12.20 -0.63
CA ASP A 126 -4.08 13.60 -0.25
C ASP A 126 -2.63 14.07 -0.14
N GLY A 127 -1.69 13.13 -0.08
CA GLY A 127 -0.30 13.48 0.09
C GLY A 127 0.02 14.07 1.44
N LYS A 128 -0.83 13.88 2.43
CA LYS A 128 -0.68 14.53 3.73
C LYS A 128 0.27 13.81 4.66
N THR A 129 0.67 12.61 4.29
CA THR A 129 1.43 11.77 5.19
C THR A 129 2.79 12.32 5.54
N LYS A 130 3.37 13.11 4.66
CA LYS A 130 4.70 13.64 4.92
C LYS A 130 4.70 14.69 6.01
N ASP A 131 3.56 15.15 6.42
CA ASP A 131 3.47 16.14 7.47
C ASP A 131 3.43 15.53 8.84
N SER A 132 3.25 14.29 8.88
CA SER A 132 3.19 13.68 10.18
C SER A 132 4.53 13.42 10.73
N LYS A 133 5.24 13.97 10.41
CA LYS A 133 6.26 13.99 10.80
C LYS A 133 6.63 14.58 11.66
N LYS A 134 6.19 14.85 11.52
CA LYS A 134 6.05 15.40 11.92
C LYS A 134 5.57 15.32 12.74
N ASN A 135 5.74 15.53 12.74
CA ASN A 135 5.30 15.57 13.23
C ASN A 135 5.23 15.24 14.06
N GLU A 136 5.54 15.54 14.09
CA GLU A 136 5.45 15.37 14.46
C GLU A 136 5.45 14.92 15.16
N GLN A 137 5.87 15.18 15.33
CA GLN A 137 5.90 14.83 15.62
C GLN A 137 5.86 14.38 16.23
N GLY A 138 6.17 14.69 16.34
CA GLY A 138 6.28 14.37 16.51
C GLY A 138 6.19 14.13 17.20
N GLN A 139 6.32 14.49 17.39
CA GLN A 139 6.26 14.42 17.61
C GLN A 139 6.09 13.98 18.12
N HIS A 140 6.42 14.16 18.26
CA HIS A 140 6.38 13.97 18.29
C HIS A 140 6.46 13.62 18.74
#